data_e8cbc50efe3f1094fbecd2f42b372ac2
#
_entry.id   e8cbc50efe3f1094fbecd2f42b372ac2
#
_cell.length_a   1.000
_cell.length_b   1.000
_cell.length_c   1.000
_cell.angle_alpha   90.00
_cell.angle_beta   90.00
_cell.angle_gamma   90.00
#
_symmetry.space_group_name_H-M   'P 1'
#
loop_
_entity.id
_entity.type
_entity.pdbx_description
1 polymer ?
#
loop_
_entity_poly.entity_id
_entity_poly.type
_entity_poly.pdbx_seq_one_letter_code
_entity_poly.pdbx_strand_id
1 'polypeptide(L)'
;MESLDDNVESIKETDFSECIEKLSSSDLEVYECLNASNDKAAKAEFLENPNLIHPNNEYGNLDENQVINNINNIRSVRETLKNSYQLSDKQKRLVSILADDCYRKNNFLAANIAYNEAQTEEEKQKAIEWHHEANAELYGEPDENVFYCLLNEKLSAIRPTTEEEVQELKAKIGDIPENGIQRFKPKTETVERFAEIVKEFYGDFLKHIPEDQEEFSSNEVVDIMNEILTTEFDGGDVIYRAEISDSASNASVNHQERVIKFPQDKTYSHDKAAALIMHELGTHVMRAVPYLESKIDVFSTGLPGNATFDEGVAKCMEQAISGKYEDSGIDHYINIGLATFKNKNFREIFDIQNQLKKLSGQKNTTVLNAVQRCFRGTGELPNNKDLAYYNGANMVWQYIEGHIDDPELMDNLFLSGKANIQDGEQSAMVYEMKTGGF
;
A
#
# COMPACT_ATOMS: atom_id res chain seq x y z
N MET A 1 -18.03 34.13 -35.70
CA MET A 1 -18.52 32.76 -35.27
C MET A 1 -17.38 31.97 -34.63
N GLU A 2 -16.10 32.20 -34.94
CA GLU A 2 -14.94 31.55 -34.32
C GLU A 2 -14.75 31.91 -32.84
N SER A 3 -15.21 33.07 -32.36
CA SER A 3 -14.96 33.51 -30.97
C SER A 3 -15.94 32.97 -29.92
N LEU A 4 -17.01 32.28 -30.32
CA LEU A 4 -17.97 31.69 -29.41
C LEU A 4 -17.62 30.22 -29.09
N ASP A 5 -17.07 29.50 -30.07
CA ASP A 5 -16.62 28.11 -29.86
C ASP A 5 -15.37 28.04 -29.00
N ASP A 6 -14.39 28.95 -29.22
CA ASP A 6 -13.19 29.03 -28.38
C ASP A 6 -13.50 29.37 -26.91
N ASN A 7 -14.54 30.23 -26.69
CA ASN A 7 -14.97 30.52 -25.31
C ASN A 7 -15.71 29.34 -24.62
N VAL A 8 -16.45 28.55 -25.38
CA VAL A 8 -17.17 27.38 -24.82
C VAL A 8 -16.19 26.24 -24.50
N GLU A 9 -15.15 26.03 -25.32
CA GLU A 9 -14.08 25.06 -25.00
C GLU A 9 -13.24 25.52 -23.78
N SER A 10 -12.86 26.80 -23.70
CA SER A 10 -12.12 27.33 -22.55
C SER A 10 -12.92 27.27 -21.25
N ILE A 11 -14.25 27.44 -21.27
CA ILE A 11 -15.12 27.35 -20.11
C ILE A 11 -15.28 25.87 -19.67
N LYS A 12 -15.36 24.92 -20.62
CA LYS A 12 -15.40 23.48 -20.33
C LYS A 12 -14.11 22.97 -19.66
N GLU A 13 -12.98 23.43 -20.12
CA GLU A 13 -11.66 23.11 -19.56
C GLU A 13 -11.50 23.67 -18.14
N THR A 14 -12.13 24.80 -17.84
CA THR A 14 -12.04 25.47 -16.53
C THR A 14 -12.78 24.65 -15.44
N ASP A 15 -13.99 24.18 -15.69
CA ASP A 15 -14.77 23.41 -14.70
C ASP A 15 -14.10 22.06 -14.36
N PHE A 16 -13.54 21.37 -15.36
CA PHE A 16 -12.83 20.10 -15.16
C PHE A 16 -11.55 20.31 -14.36
N SER A 17 -10.72 21.26 -14.77
CA SER A 17 -9.45 21.60 -14.11
C SER A 17 -9.69 22.04 -12.66
N GLU A 18 -10.74 22.84 -12.40
CA GLU A 18 -11.09 23.25 -11.03
C GLU A 18 -11.50 22.05 -10.16
N CYS A 19 -12.26 21.11 -10.69
CA CYS A 19 -12.60 19.89 -9.96
C CYS A 19 -11.34 19.06 -9.63
N ILE A 20 -10.45 18.86 -10.60
CA ILE A 20 -9.21 18.10 -10.39
C ILE A 20 -8.31 18.80 -9.38
N GLU A 21 -8.12 20.12 -9.47
CA GLU A 21 -7.30 20.89 -8.53
C GLU A 21 -7.84 20.78 -7.08
N LYS A 22 -9.17 20.90 -6.89
CA LYS A 22 -9.80 20.74 -5.58
C LYS A 22 -9.61 19.32 -5.02
N LEU A 23 -9.72 18.29 -5.87
CA LEU A 23 -9.52 16.92 -5.43
C LEU A 23 -8.05 16.63 -5.12
N SER A 24 -7.12 17.07 -5.96
CA SER A 24 -5.69 16.91 -5.71
C SER A 24 -5.26 17.59 -4.41
N SER A 25 -5.77 18.79 -4.13
CA SER A 25 -5.50 19.48 -2.85
C SER A 25 -6.17 18.83 -1.63
N SER A 26 -7.17 17.98 -1.86
CA SER A 26 -7.91 17.26 -0.80
C SER A 26 -7.46 15.80 -0.66
N ASP A 27 -6.57 15.33 -1.54
CA ASP A 27 -6.00 13.97 -1.47
C ASP A 27 -4.83 13.96 -0.46
N LEU A 28 -5.04 13.24 0.65
CA LEU A 28 -4.07 13.12 1.73
C LEU A 28 -3.40 11.76 1.68
N GLU A 29 -2.09 11.74 1.91
CA GLU A 29 -1.33 10.52 2.19
C GLU A 29 -1.70 10.00 3.59
N VAL A 30 -2.74 9.18 3.65
CA VAL A 30 -3.31 8.64 4.90
C VAL A 30 -2.23 8.02 5.79
N TYR A 31 -1.27 7.34 5.17
CA TYR A 31 -0.18 6.70 5.90
C TYR A 31 0.67 7.70 6.69
N GLU A 32 1.02 8.85 6.09
CA GLU A 32 1.83 9.88 6.74
C GLU A 32 1.05 10.60 7.84
N CYS A 33 -0.24 10.84 7.62
CA CYS A 33 -1.12 11.44 8.63
C CYS A 33 -1.25 10.59 9.90
N LEU A 34 -1.17 9.26 9.76
CA LEU A 34 -1.32 8.30 10.86
C LEU A 34 0.01 7.87 11.50
N ASN A 35 1.13 8.50 11.17
CA ASN A 35 2.40 8.24 11.83
C ASN A 35 2.46 8.95 13.19
N ALA A 36 2.92 8.22 14.21
CA ALA A 36 3.13 8.79 15.53
C ALA A 36 4.37 9.69 15.56
N SER A 37 4.25 10.90 16.12
CA SER A 37 5.35 11.86 16.25
C SER A 37 6.43 11.39 17.23
N ASN A 38 6.07 10.57 18.22
CA ASN A 38 6.93 10.02 19.27
C ASN A 38 7.24 8.52 19.09
N ASP A 39 7.08 7.96 17.90
CA ASP A 39 7.14 6.52 17.59
C ASP A 39 8.31 5.78 18.28
N LYS A 40 9.52 6.31 18.18
CA LYS A 40 10.73 5.67 18.74
C LYS A 40 10.70 5.60 20.27
N ALA A 41 10.22 6.66 20.92
CA ALA A 41 10.15 6.73 22.39
C ALA A 41 9.02 5.83 22.92
N ALA A 42 7.85 5.86 22.27
CA ALA A 42 6.69 5.03 22.64
C ALA A 42 6.99 3.53 22.50
N LYS A 43 7.72 3.12 21.46
CA LYS A 43 8.19 1.74 21.29
C LYS A 43 9.16 1.31 22.40
N ALA A 44 10.11 2.16 22.75
CA ALA A 44 11.07 1.85 23.81
C ALA A 44 10.35 1.67 25.16
N GLU A 45 9.46 2.59 25.52
CA GLU A 45 8.62 2.50 26.73
C GLU A 45 7.79 1.20 26.76
N PHE A 46 7.14 0.86 25.63
CA PHE A 46 6.34 -0.35 25.51
C PHE A 46 7.16 -1.63 25.73
N LEU A 47 8.39 -1.69 25.21
CA LEU A 47 9.26 -2.85 25.40
C LEU A 47 9.76 -2.98 26.86
N GLU A 48 10.00 -1.87 27.54
CA GLU A 48 10.46 -1.84 28.92
C GLU A 48 9.31 -2.10 29.93
N ASN A 49 8.08 -1.74 29.60
CA ASN A 49 6.93 -1.87 30.47
C ASN A 49 5.93 -2.95 30.00
N PRO A 50 5.99 -4.18 30.56
CA PRO A 50 5.11 -5.28 30.17
C PRO A 50 3.63 -5.06 30.50
N ASN A 51 3.30 -4.06 31.33
CA ASN A 51 1.92 -3.73 31.68
C ASN A 51 1.24 -2.78 30.68
N LEU A 52 1.99 -2.17 29.78
CA LEU A 52 1.39 -1.37 28.71
C LEU A 52 0.66 -2.26 27.72
N ILE A 53 -0.59 -1.96 27.44
CA ILE A 53 -1.43 -2.67 26.48
C ILE A 53 -1.03 -2.31 25.06
N HIS A 54 -0.64 -1.08 24.81
CA HIS A 54 -0.16 -0.54 23.52
C HIS A 54 0.89 0.55 23.77
N PRO A 55 1.74 0.90 22.77
CA PRO A 55 2.62 2.05 22.85
C PRO A 55 1.84 3.34 23.02
N ASN A 56 2.32 4.26 23.84
CA ASN A 56 1.73 5.60 24.06
C ASN A 56 2.05 6.51 22.87
N ASN A 57 1.45 6.23 21.71
CA ASN A 57 1.65 6.97 20.48
C ASN A 57 0.93 8.32 20.51
N GLU A 58 1.61 9.36 19.99
CA GLU A 58 1.04 10.69 19.78
C GLU A 58 0.84 10.94 18.28
N TYR A 59 -0.40 11.09 17.84
CA TYR A 59 -0.77 11.28 16.44
C TYR A 59 -0.99 12.77 16.10
N GLY A 60 0.07 13.58 16.29
CA GLY A 60 0.00 15.04 16.18
C GLY A 60 -0.08 15.59 14.74
N ASN A 61 0.04 14.74 13.71
CA ASN A 61 0.00 15.15 12.31
C ASN A 61 -1.41 15.16 11.71
N LEU A 62 -2.42 14.74 12.49
CA LEU A 62 -3.83 14.79 12.07
C LEU A 62 -4.39 16.18 12.38
N ASP A 63 -4.60 16.99 11.31
CA ASP A 63 -5.26 18.30 11.41
C ASP A 63 -6.76 18.16 11.10
N GLU A 64 -7.60 18.25 12.13
CA GLU A 64 -9.06 18.18 12.00
C GLU A 64 -9.60 19.22 11.02
N ASN A 65 -9.10 20.46 11.08
CA ASN A 65 -9.55 21.53 10.20
C ASN A 65 -9.23 21.23 8.73
N GLN A 66 -8.05 20.64 8.47
CA GLN A 66 -7.67 20.23 7.11
C GLN A 66 -8.63 19.15 6.60
N VAL A 67 -8.92 18.11 7.39
CA VAL A 67 -9.85 17.03 7.03
C VAL A 67 -11.26 17.56 6.77
N ILE A 68 -11.77 18.46 7.63
CA ILE A 68 -13.09 19.10 7.43
C ILE A 68 -13.10 19.93 6.14
N ASN A 69 -12.06 20.73 5.88
CA ASN A 69 -11.96 21.53 4.66
C ASN A 69 -11.94 20.65 3.41
N ASN A 70 -11.19 19.56 3.44
CA ASN A 70 -11.14 18.59 2.34
C ASN A 70 -12.52 17.98 2.06
N ILE A 71 -13.23 17.53 3.09
CA ILE A 71 -14.60 16.99 2.94
C ILE A 71 -15.53 18.05 2.33
N ASN A 72 -15.41 19.32 2.71
CA ASN A 72 -16.20 20.41 2.14
C ASN A 72 -15.84 20.66 0.65
N ASN A 73 -14.57 20.63 0.28
CA ASN A 73 -14.11 20.72 -1.10
C ASN A 73 -14.70 19.58 -1.95
N ILE A 74 -14.63 18.35 -1.45
CA ILE A 74 -15.19 17.16 -2.13
C ILE A 74 -16.71 17.30 -2.32
N ARG A 75 -17.42 17.79 -1.33
CA ARG A 75 -18.88 18.08 -1.45
C ARG A 75 -19.16 19.11 -2.53
N SER A 76 -18.36 20.19 -2.58
CA SER A 76 -18.46 21.22 -3.61
C SER A 76 -18.25 20.62 -5.02
N VAL A 77 -17.24 19.76 -5.19
CA VAL A 77 -17.00 19.04 -6.46
C VAL A 77 -18.19 18.17 -6.84
N ARG A 78 -18.77 17.39 -5.89
CA ARG A 78 -19.95 16.57 -6.14
C ARG A 78 -21.19 17.39 -6.54
N GLU A 79 -21.33 18.61 -6.00
CA GLU A 79 -22.38 19.53 -6.43
C GLU A 79 -22.14 20.06 -7.84
N THR A 80 -20.91 20.39 -8.19
CA THR A 80 -20.52 20.79 -9.54
C THR A 80 -20.84 19.67 -10.54
N LEU A 81 -20.53 18.41 -10.23
CA LEU A 81 -20.86 17.26 -11.08
C LEU A 81 -22.35 17.14 -11.39
N LYS A 82 -23.20 17.39 -10.40
CA LYS A 82 -24.69 17.31 -10.56
C LYS A 82 -25.23 18.42 -11.45
N ASN A 83 -24.63 19.60 -11.41
CA ASN A 83 -25.15 20.81 -12.01
C ASN A 83 -24.44 21.22 -13.31
N SER A 84 -23.25 20.66 -13.59
CA SER A 84 -22.48 21.00 -14.77
C SER A 84 -23.04 20.31 -16.02
N TYR A 85 -23.43 21.13 -16.99
CA TYR A 85 -23.77 20.71 -18.36
C TYR A 85 -22.55 20.70 -19.28
N GLN A 86 -21.40 21.12 -18.79
CA GLN A 86 -20.21 21.38 -19.59
C GLN A 86 -19.22 20.21 -19.57
N LEU A 87 -19.24 19.40 -18.50
CA LEU A 87 -18.41 18.21 -18.38
C LEU A 87 -18.93 17.07 -19.26
N SER A 88 -18.07 16.43 -20.03
CA SER A 88 -18.39 15.18 -20.73
C SER A 88 -18.71 14.06 -19.73
N ASP A 89 -19.39 13.03 -20.18
CA ASP A 89 -19.72 11.86 -19.33
C ASP A 89 -18.43 11.18 -18.79
N LYS A 90 -17.36 11.14 -19.58
CA LYS A 90 -16.06 10.60 -19.18
C LYS A 90 -15.41 11.42 -18.07
N GLN A 91 -15.39 12.75 -18.22
CA GLN A 91 -14.85 13.66 -17.20
C GLN A 91 -15.67 13.56 -15.90
N LYS A 92 -17.01 13.52 -16.00
CA LYS A 92 -17.88 13.32 -14.83
C LYS A 92 -17.58 12.01 -14.10
N ARG A 93 -17.38 10.93 -14.87
CA ARG A 93 -17.07 9.62 -14.32
C ARG A 93 -15.71 9.62 -13.58
N LEU A 94 -14.67 10.16 -14.21
CA LEU A 94 -13.35 10.26 -13.59
C LEU A 94 -13.40 11.11 -12.31
N VAL A 95 -13.96 12.31 -12.37
CA VAL A 95 -14.10 13.20 -11.21
C VAL A 95 -14.90 12.54 -10.10
N SER A 96 -15.96 11.76 -10.43
CA SER A 96 -16.73 11.03 -9.43
C SER A 96 -15.90 9.98 -8.71
N ILE A 97 -15.12 9.18 -9.44
CA ILE A 97 -14.25 8.14 -8.86
C ILE A 97 -13.22 8.76 -7.92
N LEU A 98 -12.60 9.86 -8.34
CA LEU A 98 -11.62 10.57 -7.53
C LEU A 98 -12.24 11.22 -6.30
N ALA A 99 -13.40 11.83 -6.44
CA ALA A 99 -14.13 12.42 -5.32
C ALA A 99 -14.54 11.36 -4.29
N ASP A 100 -14.87 10.15 -4.74
CA ASP A 100 -15.18 9.03 -3.85
C ASP A 100 -13.95 8.51 -3.13
N ASP A 101 -12.79 8.44 -3.78
CA ASP A 101 -11.54 8.05 -3.16
C ASP A 101 -11.07 9.07 -2.12
N CYS A 102 -10.98 10.33 -2.51
CA CYS A 102 -10.63 11.43 -1.60
C CYS A 102 -11.58 11.46 -0.38
N TYR A 103 -12.89 11.21 -0.61
CA TYR A 103 -13.85 11.14 0.48
C TYR A 103 -13.56 9.99 1.45
N ARG A 104 -13.32 8.77 0.95
CA ARG A 104 -13.00 7.59 1.79
C ARG A 104 -11.75 7.81 2.63
N LYS A 105 -10.69 8.38 2.04
CA LYS A 105 -9.45 8.73 2.74
C LYS A 105 -9.71 9.73 3.88
N ASN A 106 -10.36 10.85 3.58
CA ASN A 106 -10.67 11.86 4.58
C ASN A 106 -11.69 11.37 5.63
N ASN A 107 -12.67 10.54 5.26
CA ASN A 107 -13.62 9.92 6.17
C ASN A 107 -12.92 8.99 7.17
N PHE A 108 -11.96 8.20 6.72
CA PHE A 108 -11.16 7.35 7.59
C PHE A 108 -10.28 8.17 8.55
N LEU A 109 -9.65 9.26 8.08
CA LEU A 109 -8.90 10.16 8.95
C LEU A 109 -9.81 10.84 9.99
N ALA A 110 -11.00 11.30 9.59
CA ALA A 110 -11.97 11.87 10.51
C ALA A 110 -12.42 10.88 11.60
N ALA A 111 -12.63 9.60 11.23
CA ALA A 111 -12.97 8.55 12.20
C ALA A 111 -11.83 8.29 13.21
N ASN A 112 -10.56 8.34 12.76
CA ASN A 112 -9.40 8.25 13.67
C ASN A 112 -9.33 9.44 14.64
N ILE A 113 -9.57 10.67 14.15
CA ILE A 113 -9.65 11.87 15.01
C ILE A 113 -10.76 11.70 16.05
N ALA A 114 -11.96 11.35 15.61
CA ALA A 114 -13.11 11.17 16.49
C ALA A 114 -12.84 10.14 17.60
N TYR A 115 -12.15 9.04 17.27
CA TYR A 115 -11.76 8.03 18.24
C TYR A 115 -10.75 8.56 19.28
N ASN A 116 -9.72 9.27 18.81
CA ASN A 116 -8.65 9.78 19.67
C ASN A 116 -9.13 10.92 20.58
N GLU A 117 -10.15 11.69 20.17
CA GLU A 117 -10.69 12.83 20.90
C GLU A 117 -11.90 12.51 21.76
N ALA A 118 -12.48 11.30 21.65
CA ALA A 118 -13.65 10.87 22.40
C ALA A 118 -13.44 10.99 23.93
N GLN A 119 -14.33 11.73 24.60
CA GLN A 119 -14.26 12.00 26.05
C GLN A 119 -15.22 11.10 26.87
N THR A 120 -16.21 10.51 26.21
CA THR A 120 -17.22 9.68 26.85
C THR A 120 -17.27 8.30 26.21
N GLU A 121 -17.73 7.27 26.93
CA GLU A 121 -17.90 5.93 26.40
C GLU A 121 -18.88 5.90 25.21
N GLU A 122 -19.90 6.77 25.21
CA GLU A 122 -20.86 6.85 24.10
C GLU A 122 -20.19 7.41 22.85
N GLU A 123 -19.37 8.45 22.97
CA GLU A 123 -18.58 9.00 21.85
C GLU A 123 -17.58 7.97 21.34
N LYS A 124 -16.89 7.28 22.27
CA LYS A 124 -15.92 6.25 21.92
C LYS A 124 -16.57 5.10 21.13
N GLN A 125 -17.74 4.64 21.58
CA GLN A 125 -18.47 3.58 20.88
C GLN A 125 -18.90 3.99 19.47
N LYS A 126 -19.40 5.21 19.29
CA LYS A 126 -19.76 5.75 17.97
C LYS A 126 -18.53 5.89 17.06
N ALA A 127 -17.41 6.33 17.62
CA ALA A 127 -16.17 6.45 16.88
C ALA A 127 -15.59 5.09 16.46
N ILE A 128 -15.74 4.04 17.28
CA ILE A 128 -15.38 2.65 16.94
C ILE A 128 -16.20 2.17 15.73
N GLU A 129 -17.51 2.35 15.76
CA GLU A 129 -18.41 1.95 14.67
C GLU A 129 -18.04 2.69 13.37
N TRP A 130 -17.86 4.01 13.46
CA TRP A 130 -17.44 4.82 12.31
C TRP A 130 -16.08 4.42 11.76
N HIS A 131 -15.09 4.20 12.64
CA HIS A 131 -13.77 3.74 12.23
C HIS A 131 -13.84 2.39 11.48
N HIS A 132 -14.63 1.46 11.99
CA HIS A 132 -14.83 0.15 11.37
C HIS A 132 -15.39 0.28 9.94
N GLU A 133 -16.47 1.07 9.78
CA GLU A 133 -17.08 1.32 8.47
C GLU A 133 -16.11 2.00 7.51
N ALA A 134 -15.46 3.09 7.94
CA ALA A 134 -14.52 3.84 7.11
C ALA A 134 -13.27 3.03 6.72
N ASN A 135 -12.76 2.19 7.63
CA ASN A 135 -11.65 1.28 7.39
C ASN A 135 -12.00 0.22 6.33
N ALA A 136 -13.19 -0.38 6.44
CA ALA A 136 -13.71 -1.35 5.48
C ALA A 136 -13.96 -0.72 4.09
N GLU A 137 -14.52 0.51 4.05
CA GLU A 137 -14.74 1.24 2.79
C GLU A 137 -13.43 1.61 2.08
N LEU A 138 -12.36 1.92 2.82
CA LEU A 138 -11.08 2.35 2.24
C LEU A 138 -10.18 1.17 1.85
N TYR A 139 -10.07 0.15 2.71
CA TYR A 139 -9.07 -0.92 2.55
C TYR A 139 -9.67 -2.33 2.39
N GLY A 140 -11.00 -2.46 2.47
CA GLY A 140 -11.68 -3.75 2.52
C GLY A 140 -11.62 -4.39 3.90
N GLU A 141 -12.25 -5.56 4.00
CA GLU A 141 -12.29 -6.38 5.23
C GLU A 141 -11.42 -7.63 5.08
N PRO A 142 -10.84 -8.13 6.19
CA PRO A 142 -10.19 -9.43 6.17
C PRO A 142 -11.24 -10.55 6.00
N ASP A 143 -10.92 -11.57 5.23
CA ASP A 143 -11.73 -12.80 5.13
C ASP A 143 -11.36 -13.75 6.29
N GLU A 144 -12.36 -14.15 7.07
CA GLU A 144 -12.17 -14.98 8.24
C GLU A 144 -11.61 -16.38 7.88
N ASN A 145 -12.01 -16.92 6.73
CA ASN A 145 -11.53 -18.23 6.29
C ASN A 145 -10.06 -18.16 5.86
N VAL A 146 -9.68 -17.08 5.17
CA VAL A 146 -8.28 -16.82 4.81
C VAL A 146 -7.44 -16.65 6.08
N PHE A 147 -7.93 -15.90 7.06
CA PHE A 147 -7.25 -15.73 8.35
C PHE A 147 -6.96 -17.08 9.02
N TYR A 148 -7.97 -17.94 9.17
CA TYR A 148 -7.78 -19.26 9.80
C TYR A 148 -6.89 -20.18 8.96
N CYS A 149 -6.95 -20.10 7.63
CA CYS A 149 -6.05 -20.84 6.77
C CYS A 149 -4.59 -20.46 7.04
N LEU A 150 -4.27 -19.16 7.01
CA LEU A 150 -2.93 -18.64 7.24
C LEU A 150 -2.43 -18.94 8.66
N LEU A 151 -3.30 -18.81 9.66
CA LEU A 151 -2.96 -19.11 11.05
C LEU A 151 -2.65 -20.59 11.24
N ASN A 152 -3.47 -21.51 10.68
CA ASN A 152 -3.24 -22.94 10.73
C ASN A 152 -1.93 -23.33 10.01
N GLU A 153 -1.61 -22.73 8.85
CA GLU A 153 -0.32 -22.94 8.17
C GLU A 153 0.86 -22.50 9.06
N LYS A 154 0.77 -21.34 9.71
CA LYS A 154 1.81 -20.87 10.65
C LYS A 154 1.97 -21.81 11.84
N LEU A 155 0.87 -22.28 12.44
CA LEU A 155 0.89 -23.22 13.55
C LEU A 155 1.45 -24.60 13.15
N SER A 156 1.24 -25.01 11.91
CA SER A 156 1.80 -26.27 11.38
C SER A 156 3.30 -26.20 11.15
N ALA A 157 3.84 -24.99 10.94
CA ALA A 157 5.25 -24.76 10.70
C ALA A 157 6.09 -24.59 11.98
N ILE A 158 5.46 -24.45 13.16
CA ILE A 158 6.19 -24.33 14.43
C ILE A 158 6.89 -25.64 14.79
N ARG A 159 8.03 -25.54 15.47
CA ARG A 159 8.84 -26.65 15.97
C ARG A 159 9.00 -26.51 17.48
N PRO A 160 7.95 -26.81 18.26
CA PRO A 160 8.00 -26.66 19.70
C PRO A 160 8.99 -27.67 20.30
N THR A 161 9.64 -27.29 21.40
CA THR A 161 10.48 -28.18 22.19
C THR A 161 9.65 -28.99 23.21
N THR A 162 8.48 -28.45 23.58
CA THR A 162 7.54 -29.09 24.50
C THR A 162 6.10 -28.93 24.00
N GLU A 163 5.22 -29.86 24.37
CA GLU A 163 3.79 -29.76 24.09
C GLU A 163 3.14 -28.61 24.87
N GLU A 164 3.69 -28.27 26.04
CA GLU A 164 3.22 -27.17 26.87
C GLU A 164 3.35 -25.80 26.14
N GLU A 165 4.43 -25.56 25.42
CA GLU A 165 4.62 -24.31 24.61
C GLU A 165 3.52 -24.17 23.55
N VAL A 166 3.07 -25.27 22.93
CA VAL A 166 1.98 -25.25 21.93
C VAL A 166 0.64 -24.98 22.59
N GLN A 167 0.37 -25.62 23.74
CA GLN A 167 -0.88 -25.41 24.46
C GLN A 167 -1.00 -23.98 24.98
N GLU A 168 0.09 -23.41 25.50
CA GLU A 168 0.14 -22.01 25.92
C GLU A 168 -0.16 -21.05 24.76
N LEU A 169 0.46 -21.27 23.58
CA LEU A 169 0.21 -20.45 22.39
C LEU A 169 -1.24 -20.55 21.94
N LYS A 170 -1.79 -21.78 21.85
CA LYS A 170 -3.20 -22.00 21.49
C LYS A 170 -4.16 -21.36 22.49
N ALA A 171 -3.86 -21.44 23.78
CA ALA A 171 -4.68 -20.78 24.81
C ALA A 171 -4.70 -19.25 24.66
N LYS A 172 -3.56 -18.63 24.28
CA LYS A 172 -3.49 -17.18 24.00
C LYS A 172 -4.31 -16.80 22.76
N ILE A 173 -4.27 -17.61 21.70
CA ILE A 173 -5.01 -17.34 20.45
C ILE A 173 -6.52 -17.58 20.65
N GLY A 174 -6.90 -18.59 21.40
CA GLY A 174 -8.27 -19.09 21.55
C GLY A 174 -8.63 -20.16 20.52
N ASP A 175 -9.92 -20.46 20.37
CA ASP A 175 -10.40 -21.49 19.47
C ASP A 175 -10.00 -21.23 18.02
N ILE A 176 -9.42 -22.23 17.38
CA ILE A 176 -8.98 -22.19 16.00
C ILE A 176 -9.72 -23.30 15.26
N PRO A 177 -10.71 -22.97 14.42
CA PRO A 177 -11.41 -23.97 13.63
C PRO A 177 -10.48 -24.61 12.61
N GLU A 178 -10.68 -25.90 12.36
CA GLU A 178 -10.07 -26.54 11.20
C GLU A 178 -10.60 -25.88 9.93
N ASN A 179 -9.70 -25.44 9.06
CA ASN A 179 -10.06 -24.78 7.83
C ASN A 179 -9.63 -25.65 6.65
N GLY A 180 -10.62 -26.05 5.83
CA GLY A 180 -10.40 -26.85 4.62
C GLY A 180 -10.12 -26.04 3.35
N ILE A 181 -9.97 -24.71 3.45
CA ILE A 181 -9.69 -23.85 2.31
C ILE A 181 -8.24 -24.05 1.87
N GLN A 182 -8.06 -24.36 0.61
CA GLN A 182 -6.76 -24.32 -0.05
C GLN A 182 -6.57 -22.95 -0.66
N ARG A 183 -5.57 -22.19 -0.17
CA ARG A 183 -5.23 -20.89 -0.75
C ARG A 183 -4.51 -21.04 -2.08
N PHE A 184 -4.61 -20.03 -2.90
CA PHE A 184 -3.85 -19.94 -4.14
C PHE A 184 -2.34 -19.87 -3.85
N LYS A 185 -1.57 -20.59 -4.66
CA LYS A 185 -0.12 -20.46 -4.81
C LYS A 185 0.21 -20.62 -6.28
N PRO A 186 1.03 -19.75 -6.88
CA PRO A 186 1.39 -19.90 -8.27
C PRO A 186 2.17 -21.21 -8.50
N LYS A 187 2.04 -21.79 -9.67
CA LYS A 187 2.83 -22.97 -10.06
C LYS A 187 4.30 -22.60 -10.19
N THR A 188 5.18 -23.53 -9.86
CA THR A 188 6.63 -23.33 -9.96
C THR A 188 7.04 -22.91 -11.38
N GLU A 189 6.48 -23.53 -12.39
CA GLU A 189 6.75 -23.22 -13.79
C GLU A 189 6.33 -21.80 -14.16
N THR A 190 5.22 -21.30 -13.59
CA THR A 190 4.78 -19.91 -13.78
C THR A 190 5.77 -18.93 -13.15
N VAL A 191 6.25 -19.23 -11.93
CA VAL A 191 7.24 -18.37 -11.23
C VAL A 191 8.55 -18.33 -12.02
N GLU A 192 9.06 -19.47 -12.48
CA GLU A 192 10.29 -19.58 -13.26
C GLU A 192 10.16 -18.81 -14.58
N ARG A 193 9.06 -19.01 -15.30
CA ARG A 193 8.81 -18.32 -16.58
C ARG A 193 8.67 -16.82 -16.39
N PHE A 194 7.96 -16.39 -15.35
CA PHE A 194 7.82 -14.95 -15.06
C PHE A 194 9.16 -14.32 -14.65
N ALA A 195 10.02 -15.05 -13.94
CA ALA A 195 11.37 -14.60 -13.61
C ALA A 195 12.22 -14.33 -14.87
N GLU A 196 12.11 -15.18 -15.91
CA GLU A 196 12.78 -14.97 -17.21
C GLU A 196 12.26 -13.68 -17.88
N ILE A 197 10.93 -13.52 -17.96
CA ILE A 197 10.29 -12.34 -18.57
C ILE A 197 10.73 -11.05 -17.86
N VAL A 198 10.72 -11.05 -16.54
CA VAL A 198 11.09 -9.87 -15.73
C VAL A 198 12.58 -9.54 -15.90
N LYS A 199 13.47 -10.55 -15.92
CA LYS A 199 14.91 -10.33 -16.14
C LYS A 199 15.20 -9.80 -17.54
N GLU A 200 14.46 -10.24 -18.55
CA GLU A 200 14.57 -9.70 -19.91
C GLU A 200 14.07 -8.23 -19.95
N PHE A 201 12.93 -7.95 -19.34
CA PHE A 201 12.33 -6.61 -19.32
C PHE A 201 13.19 -5.59 -18.60
N TYR A 202 13.80 -5.96 -17.46
CA TYR A 202 14.66 -5.08 -16.66
C TYR A 202 16.16 -5.27 -16.91
N GLY A 203 16.54 -5.92 -18.00
CA GLY A 203 17.95 -6.22 -18.26
C GLY A 203 18.88 -5.02 -18.18
N ASP A 204 18.43 -3.84 -18.61
CA ASP A 204 19.21 -2.61 -18.53
C ASP A 204 19.31 -2.09 -17.10
N PHE A 205 18.26 -2.11 -16.30
CA PHE A 205 18.31 -1.74 -14.88
C PHE A 205 19.25 -2.63 -14.08
N LEU A 206 19.21 -3.93 -14.32
CA LEU A 206 20.01 -4.91 -13.58
C LEU A 206 21.51 -4.77 -13.84
N LYS A 207 21.92 -4.21 -14.99
CA LYS A 207 23.34 -3.94 -15.32
C LYS A 207 23.99 -2.89 -14.42
N HIS A 208 23.21 -2.02 -13.79
CA HIS A 208 23.72 -1.02 -12.85
C HIS A 208 24.03 -1.58 -11.47
N ILE A 209 23.57 -2.81 -11.15
CA ILE A 209 23.83 -3.46 -9.87
C ILE A 209 25.12 -4.28 -9.99
N PRO A 210 26.21 -3.94 -9.28
CA PRO A 210 27.48 -4.66 -9.35
C PRO A 210 27.33 -6.14 -8.95
N GLU A 211 27.63 -7.07 -9.85
CA GLU A 211 27.48 -8.52 -9.63
C GLU A 211 28.43 -9.10 -8.58
N ASP A 212 29.60 -8.46 -8.39
CA ASP A 212 30.66 -8.90 -7.48
C ASP A 212 30.54 -8.32 -6.05
N GLN A 213 29.51 -7.50 -5.79
CA GLN A 213 29.27 -6.91 -4.50
C GLN A 213 28.19 -7.68 -3.72
N GLU A 214 28.56 -8.25 -2.55
CA GLU A 214 27.63 -9.06 -1.74
C GLU A 214 26.69 -8.23 -0.88
N GLU A 215 27.12 -7.05 -0.42
CA GLU A 215 26.37 -6.18 0.48
C GLU A 215 26.40 -4.72 0.01
N PHE A 216 25.30 -4.03 0.15
CA PHE A 216 25.12 -2.62 -0.18
C PHE A 216 24.63 -1.83 1.01
N SER A 217 25.20 -0.67 1.28
CA SER A 217 24.65 0.33 2.19
C SER A 217 23.45 1.03 1.57
N SER A 218 22.63 1.68 2.39
CA SER A 218 21.52 2.53 1.89
C SER A 218 21.99 3.59 0.88
N ASN A 219 23.17 4.20 1.12
CA ASN A 219 23.72 5.20 0.19
C ASN A 219 24.06 4.60 -1.17
N GLU A 220 24.70 3.44 -1.20
CA GLU A 220 25.02 2.75 -2.47
C GLU A 220 23.76 2.36 -3.26
N VAL A 221 22.69 1.90 -2.58
CA VAL A 221 21.41 1.61 -3.25
C VAL A 221 20.79 2.89 -3.81
N VAL A 222 20.84 4.00 -3.06
CA VAL A 222 20.39 5.33 -3.52
C VAL A 222 21.18 5.80 -4.73
N ASP A 223 22.52 5.64 -4.72
CA ASP A 223 23.38 6.01 -5.84
C ASP A 223 23.05 5.20 -7.10
N ILE A 224 22.88 3.87 -6.97
CA ILE A 224 22.46 3.00 -8.08
C ILE A 224 21.10 3.43 -8.63
N MET A 225 20.11 3.71 -7.78
CA MET A 225 18.80 4.17 -8.24
C MET A 225 18.87 5.51 -8.99
N ASN A 226 19.66 6.47 -8.51
CA ASN A 226 19.85 7.73 -9.19
C ASN A 226 20.60 7.57 -10.52
N GLU A 227 21.53 6.62 -10.63
CA GLU A 227 22.19 6.28 -11.89
C GLU A 227 21.18 5.71 -12.89
N ILE A 228 20.34 4.73 -12.48
CA ILE A 228 19.27 4.18 -13.33
C ILE A 228 18.30 5.29 -13.77
N LEU A 229 17.84 6.12 -12.82
CA LEU A 229 16.95 7.26 -13.12
C LEU A 229 17.54 8.22 -14.17
N THR A 230 18.86 8.40 -14.16
CA THR A 230 19.53 9.32 -15.07
C THR A 230 19.81 8.71 -16.45
N THR A 231 20.05 7.40 -16.50
CA THR A 231 20.52 6.73 -17.73
C THR A 231 19.40 6.03 -18.50
N GLU A 232 18.45 5.41 -17.81
CA GLU A 232 17.43 4.56 -18.43
C GLU A 232 16.10 5.31 -18.68
N PHE A 233 15.91 6.48 -18.06
CA PHE A 233 14.75 7.31 -18.32
C PHE A 233 15.15 8.42 -19.28
N ASP A 234 14.79 8.33 -20.56
CA ASP A 234 15.20 9.15 -21.67
C ASP A 234 15.18 10.67 -21.41
N GLY A 235 16.33 11.31 -21.58
CA GLY A 235 16.43 12.72 -21.98
C GLY A 235 16.38 13.77 -20.89
N GLY A 236 16.51 13.46 -19.63
CA GLY A 236 16.82 14.48 -18.60
C GLY A 236 15.64 15.12 -17.88
N ASP A 237 14.41 14.78 -18.19
CA ASP A 237 13.23 15.22 -17.44
C ASP A 237 12.79 14.20 -16.41
N VAL A 238 13.75 13.40 -15.89
CA VAL A 238 13.45 12.50 -14.77
C VAL A 238 13.13 13.33 -13.54
N ILE A 239 11.89 13.30 -13.22
CA ILE A 239 11.33 14.12 -12.16
C ILE A 239 11.54 13.45 -10.79
N TYR A 240 11.87 12.14 -10.73
CA TYR A 240 12.15 11.40 -9.49
C TYR A 240 13.63 11.45 -9.10
N ARG A 241 13.89 11.39 -7.79
CA ARG A 241 15.20 11.18 -7.19
C ARG A 241 15.12 10.21 -6.03
N ALA A 242 16.19 9.49 -5.76
CA ALA A 242 16.33 8.71 -4.53
C ALA A 242 17.15 9.49 -3.51
N GLU A 243 16.78 9.43 -2.23
CA GLU A 243 17.49 10.11 -1.14
C GLU A 243 17.41 9.35 0.18
N ILE A 244 18.37 9.59 1.07
CA ILE A 244 18.32 9.12 2.44
C ILE A 244 17.39 10.04 3.25
N SER A 245 16.54 9.44 4.07
CA SER A 245 15.63 10.16 4.95
C SER A 245 15.69 9.62 6.38
N ASP A 246 15.93 10.52 7.34
CA ASP A 246 15.95 10.18 8.77
C ASP A 246 14.57 9.73 9.29
N SER A 247 13.51 10.13 8.63
CA SER A 247 12.13 9.75 8.97
C SER A 247 11.71 8.39 8.36
N ALA A 248 12.46 7.88 7.39
CA ALA A 248 12.12 6.63 6.72
C ALA A 248 12.53 5.43 7.59
N SER A 249 11.61 4.53 7.89
CA SER A 249 11.89 3.24 8.52
C SER A 249 12.13 2.12 7.50
N ASN A 250 11.59 2.26 6.31
CA ASN A 250 11.76 1.39 5.14
C ASN A 250 11.88 2.24 3.89
N ALA A 251 12.28 1.62 2.76
CA ALA A 251 12.19 2.26 1.47
C ALA A 251 10.72 2.55 1.12
N SER A 252 10.47 3.67 0.45
CA SER A 252 9.12 4.06 0.00
C SER A 252 9.19 5.14 -1.07
N VAL A 253 8.19 5.19 -1.95
CA VAL A 253 8.04 6.25 -2.96
C VAL A 253 6.98 7.25 -2.49
N ASN A 254 7.36 8.54 -2.47
CA ASN A 254 6.40 9.65 -2.37
C ASN A 254 6.19 10.24 -3.77
N HIS A 255 5.03 9.99 -4.35
CA HIS A 255 4.71 10.42 -5.71
C HIS A 255 4.46 11.92 -5.82
N GLN A 256 3.94 12.56 -4.77
CA GLN A 256 3.71 14.01 -4.75
C GLN A 256 5.03 14.78 -4.74
N GLU A 257 5.99 14.34 -3.90
CA GLU A 257 7.34 14.91 -3.84
C GLU A 257 8.27 14.36 -4.93
N ARG A 258 7.87 13.28 -5.60
CA ARG A 258 8.65 12.54 -6.60
C ARG A 258 9.99 12.07 -6.06
N VAL A 259 9.95 11.48 -4.88
CA VAL A 259 11.12 11.04 -4.12
C VAL A 259 10.99 9.59 -3.71
N ILE A 260 12.08 8.83 -3.89
CA ILE A 260 12.26 7.50 -3.30
C ILE A 260 13.07 7.70 -2.02
N LYS A 261 12.42 7.51 -0.85
CA LYS A 261 13.04 7.70 0.47
C LYS A 261 13.61 6.38 0.98
N PHE A 262 14.87 6.41 1.42
CA PHE A 262 15.55 5.27 2.03
C PHE A 262 15.91 5.56 3.49
N PRO A 263 15.82 4.54 4.38
CA PRO A 263 16.26 4.70 5.75
C PRO A 263 17.80 4.81 5.80
N GLN A 264 18.28 5.62 6.75
CA GLN A 264 19.70 5.71 7.07
C GLN A 264 20.21 4.41 7.72
N ASP A 265 21.50 4.12 7.61
CA ASP A 265 22.22 3.07 8.35
C ASP A 265 21.69 1.63 8.17
N LYS A 266 21.16 1.28 7.01
CA LYS A 266 20.85 -0.12 6.67
C LYS A 266 21.85 -0.69 5.68
N THR A 267 22.02 -2.03 5.76
CA THR A 267 22.79 -2.84 4.82
C THR A 267 21.86 -3.87 4.21
N TYR A 268 21.99 -4.10 2.91
CA TYR A 268 21.20 -5.02 2.11
C TYR A 268 22.11 -6.02 1.42
N SER A 269 21.77 -7.31 1.42
CA SER A 269 22.40 -8.27 0.52
C SER A 269 22.13 -7.91 -0.94
N HIS A 270 22.95 -8.42 -1.86
CA HIS A 270 22.78 -8.23 -3.31
C HIS A 270 21.34 -8.49 -3.75
N ASP A 271 20.79 -9.67 -3.44
CA ASP A 271 19.41 -10.03 -3.82
C ASP A 271 18.38 -9.06 -3.22
N LYS A 272 18.60 -8.61 -1.98
CA LYS A 272 17.67 -7.67 -1.34
C LYS A 272 17.77 -6.26 -1.92
N ALA A 273 18.95 -5.80 -2.31
CA ALA A 273 19.14 -4.53 -2.99
C ALA A 273 18.45 -4.56 -4.38
N ALA A 274 18.69 -5.60 -5.17
CA ALA A 274 18.02 -5.79 -6.45
C ALA A 274 16.50 -5.84 -6.31
N ALA A 275 15.98 -6.60 -5.33
CA ALA A 275 14.56 -6.68 -5.05
C ALA A 275 13.96 -5.33 -4.68
N LEU A 276 14.64 -4.51 -3.85
CA LEU A 276 14.17 -3.17 -3.47
C LEU A 276 14.19 -2.19 -4.65
N ILE A 277 15.23 -2.24 -5.50
CA ILE A 277 15.30 -1.43 -6.71
C ILE A 277 14.12 -1.75 -7.64
N MET A 278 13.82 -3.03 -7.83
CA MET A 278 12.67 -3.45 -8.65
C MET A 278 11.33 -3.10 -8.01
N HIS A 279 11.23 -3.13 -6.69
CA HIS A 279 10.01 -2.75 -5.97
C HIS A 279 9.73 -1.25 -6.11
N GLU A 280 10.66 -0.41 -5.65
CA GLU A 280 10.43 1.03 -5.55
C GLU A 280 10.56 1.73 -6.91
N LEU A 281 11.68 1.51 -7.61
CA LEU A 281 11.95 2.14 -8.90
C LEU A 281 11.30 1.37 -10.05
N GLY A 282 11.59 0.08 -10.15
CA GLY A 282 11.14 -0.77 -11.25
C GLY A 282 9.63 -0.98 -11.27
N THR A 283 8.91 -0.73 -10.17
CA THR A 283 7.45 -0.86 -10.14
C THR A 283 6.78 0.47 -9.87
N HIS A 284 6.90 1.00 -8.66
CA HIS A 284 6.11 2.19 -8.27
C HIS A 284 6.42 3.41 -9.14
N VAL A 285 7.68 3.70 -9.43
CA VAL A 285 8.06 4.82 -10.31
C VAL A 285 7.72 4.52 -11.76
N MET A 286 8.10 3.36 -12.30
CA MET A 286 7.83 3.04 -13.71
C MET A 286 6.34 3.03 -14.06
N ARG A 287 5.47 2.65 -13.14
CA ARG A 287 4.03 2.72 -13.36
C ARG A 287 3.48 4.15 -13.32
N ALA A 288 4.15 5.06 -12.63
CA ALA A 288 3.76 6.46 -12.56
C ALA A 288 4.27 7.30 -13.74
N VAL A 289 5.50 7.07 -14.18
CA VAL A 289 6.21 7.86 -15.21
C VAL A 289 5.40 8.10 -16.50
N PRO A 290 4.73 7.10 -17.12
CA PRO A 290 4.01 7.33 -18.38
C PRO A 290 2.87 8.36 -18.29
N TYR A 291 2.48 8.75 -17.08
CA TYR A 291 1.36 9.63 -16.83
C TYR A 291 1.75 10.97 -16.20
N LEU A 292 3.04 11.19 -15.90
CA LEU A 292 3.52 12.43 -15.27
C LEU A 292 3.33 13.67 -16.15
N GLU A 293 3.34 13.51 -17.47
CA GLU A 293 3.10 14.57 -18.45
C GLU A 293 1.64 14.68 -18.88
N SER A 294 0.80 13.74 -18.43
CA SER A 294 -0.62 13.80 -18.75
C SER A 294 -1.26 15.00 -18.04
N LYS A 295 -2.18 15.69 -18.71
CA LYS A 295 -2.99 16.75 -18.08
C LYS A 295 -3.79 16.27 -16.87
N ILE A 296 -3.79 14.95 -16.62
CA ILE A 296 -4.50 14.28 -15.55
C ILE A 296 -3.45 13.53 -14.71
N ASP A 297 -2.81 14.22 -13.80
CA ASP A 297 -1.76 13.73 -12.89
C ASP A 297 -2.23 12.57 -11.95
N VAL A 298 -3.53 12.38 -11.85
CA VAL A 298 -4.19 11.37 -11.05
C VAL A 298 -3.73 9.93 -11.33
N PHE A 299 -3.36 9.61 -12.58
CA PHE A 299 -2.88 8.27 -12.90
C PHE A 299 -1.45 8.01 -12.46
N SER A 300 -0.72 9.06 -12.10
CA SER A 300 0.59 8.95 -11.47
C SER A 300 0.47 8.75 -9.95
N THR A 301 -0.56 9.31 -9.32
CA THR A 301 -0.81 9.20 -7.87
C THR A 301 -1.67 7.99 -7.51
N GLY A 302 -2.58 7.58 -8.37
CA GLY A 302 -3.34 6.35 -8.25
C GLY A 302 -4.86 6.50 -8.22
N LEU A 303 -5.55 5.57 -8.86
CA LEU A 303 -6.99 5.42 -8.78
C LEU A 303 -7.41 4.62 -7.55
N PRO A 304 -8.69 4.69 -7.12
CA PRO A 304 -9.20 3.94 -5.97
C PRO A 304 -8.89 2.44 -6.05
N GLY A 305 -8.41 1.88 -4.95
CA GLY A 305 -8.05 0.45 -4.88
C GLY A 305 -6.75 0.07 -5.61
N ASN A 306 -6.08 1.03 -6.26
CA ASN A 306 -4.80 0.78 -6.93
C ASN A 306 -3.73 0.30 -5.95
N ALA A 307 -3.71 0.79 -4.72
CA ALA A 307 -2.65 0.45 -3.75
C ALA A 307 -2.48 -1.07 -3.57
N THR A 308 -3.59 -1.83 -3.54
CA THR A 308 -3.54 -3.29 -3.45
C THR A 308 -2.92 -3.92 -4.70
N PHE A 309 -3.28 -3.45 -5.89
CA PHE A 309 -2.72 -3.96 -7.14
C PHE A 309 -1.25 -3.55 -7.32
N ASP A 310 -0.91 -2.30 -7.01
CA ASP A 310 0.44 -1.73 -7.11
C ASP A 310 1.44 -2.48 -6.20
N GLU A 311 1.08 -2.67 -4.93
CA GLU A 311 1.86 -3.50 -4.00
C GLU A 311 1.96 -4.96 -4.46
N GLY A 312 0.89 -5.49 -5.05
CA GLY A 312 0.87 -6.82 -5.62
C GLY A 312 1.87 -6.97 -6.77
N VAL A 313 1.89 -6.03 -7.72
CA VAL A 313 2.86 -6.00 -8.82
C VAL A 313 4.28 -5.90 -8.27
N ALA A 314 4.53 -4.97 -7.33
CA ALA A 314 5.85 -4.79 -6.73
C ALA A 314 6.35 -6.06 -6.03
N LYS A 315 5.47 -6.78 -5.31
CA LYS A 315 5.82 -8.06 -4.67
C LYS A 315 6.10 -9.17 -5.68
N CYS A 316 5.34 -9.26 -6.75
CA CYS A 316 5.60 -10.23 -7.81
C CYS A 316 6.93 -9.96 -8.52
N MET A 317 7.30 -8.67 -8.74
CA MET A 317 8.59 -8.28 -9.29
C MET A 317 9.76 -8.65 -8.36
N GLU A 318 9.66 -8.35 -7.05
CA GLU A 318 10.66 -8.80 -6.05
C GLU A 318 10.90 -10.32 -6.14
N GLN A 319 9.82 -11.09 -6.20
CA GLN A 319 9.88 -12.55 -6.23
C GLN A 319 10.44 -13.10 -7.56
N ALA A 320 10.09 -12.47 -8.67
CA ALA A 320 10.63 -12.82 -9.97
C ALA A 320 12.14 -12.59 -10.04
N ILE A 321 12.65 -11.46 -9.53
CA ILE A 321 14.10 -11.18 -9.48
C ILE A 321 14.83 -12.20 -8.62
N SER A 322 14.25 -12.58 -7.47
CA SER A 322 14.83 -13.62 -6.61
C SER A 322 14.69 -15.05 -7.19
N GLY A 323 13.85 -15.23 -8.21
CA GLY A 323 13.53 -16.53 -8.81
C GLY A 323 12.76 -17.48 -7.88
N LYS A 324 12.12 -16.93 -6.83
CA LYS A 324 11.41 -17.71 -5.81
C LYS A 324 10.10 -17.06 -5.41
N TYR A 325 9.05 -17.86 -5.36
CA TYR A 325 7.81 -17.45 -4.71
C TYR A 325 7.98 -17.45 -3.19
N GLU A 326 7.60 -16.36 -2.58
CA GLU A 326 7.50 -16.22 -1.12
C GLU A 326 6.14 -15.62 -0.74
N ASP A 327 5.57 -16.13 0.34
CA ASP A 327 4.32 -15.61 0.85
C ASP A 327 4.49 -14.17 1.35
N SER A 328 3.73 -13.24 0.78
CA SER A 328 3.77 -11.83 1.15
C SER A 328 2.66 -11.46 2.12
N GLY A 329 2.94 -10.60 3.10
CA GLY A 329 1.93 -9.99 3.97
C GLY A 329 1.23 -10.91 4.97
N ILE A 330 1.64 -12.19 5.11
CA ILE A 330 0.95 -13.16 6.00
C ILE A 330 0.92 -12.69 7.45
N ASP A 331 2.04 -12.21 7.99
CA ASP A 331 2.08 -11.77 9.39
C ASP A 331 1.17 -10.56 9.62
N HIS A 332 1.07 -9.65 8.64
CA HIS A 332 0.15 -8.51 8.69
C HIS A 332 -1.31 -8.97 8.66
N TYR A 333 -1.63 -9.90 7.75
CA TYR A 333 -2.98 -10.46 7.65
C TYR A 333 -3.40 -11.16 8.95
N ILE A 334 -2.51 -11.95 9.55
CA ILE A 334 -2.76 -12.64 10.83
C ILE A 334 -2.94 -11.62 11.95
N ASN A 335 -2.15 -10.53 12.01
CA ASN A 335 -2.31 -9.50 13.04
C ASN A 335 -3.69 -8.83 12.95
N ILE A 336 -4.11 -8.44 11.74
CA ILE A 336 -5.44 -7.85 11.50
C ILE A 336 -6.54 -8.86 11.87
N GLY A 337 -6.40 -10.13 11.47
CA GLY A 337 -7.36 -11.18 11.82
C GLY A 337 -7.45 -11.47 13.31
N LEU A 338 -6.33 -11.45 14.05
CA LEU A 338 -6.30 -11.58 15.51
C LEU A 338 -7.04 -10.39 16.18
N ALA A 339 -6.82 -9.17 15.70
CA ALA A 339 -7.52 -8.00 16.21
C ALA A 339 -9.02 -8.07 15.90
N THR A 340 -9.39 -8.40 14.66
CA THR A 340 -10.78 -8.35 14.17
C THR A 340 -11.61 -9.55 14.66
N PHE A 341 -11.13 -10.79 14.48
CA PHE A 341 -11.92 -12.00 14.74
C PHE A 341 -11.71 -12.58 16.14
N LYS A 342 -10.60 -12.22 16.81
CA LYS A 342 -10.27 -12.68 18.15
C LYS A 342 -10.29 -11.59 19.21
N ASN A 343 -10.60 -10.35 18.84
CA ASN A 343 -10.62 -9.19 19.72
C ASN A 343 -9.31 -9.05 20.53
N LYS A 344 -8.16 -9.37 19.90
CA LYS A 344 -6.86 -9.29 20.56
C LYS A 344 -6.34 -7.85 20.49
N ASN A 345 -5.88 -7.34 21.63
CA ASN A 345 -5.23 -6.04 21.71
C ASN A 345 -3.77 -6.10 21.25
N PHE A 346 -3.13 -4.95 21.18
CA PHE A 346 -1.75 -4.80 20.71
C PHE A 346 -0.77 -5.71 21.46
N ARG A 347 -0.82 -5.74 22.82
CA ARG A 347 0.09 -6.55 23.65
C ARG A 347 -0.11 -8.04 23.41
N GLU A 348 -1.35 -8.49 23.37
CA GLU A 348 -1.66 -9.89 23.11
C GLU A 348 -1.15 -10.34 21.74
N ILE A 349 -1.35 -9.54 20.70
CA ILE A 349 -0.83 -9.85 19.34
C ILE A 349 0.69 -9.85 19.32
N PHE A 350 1.33 -8.87 19.96
CA PHE A 350 2.78 -8.81 20.09
C PHE A 350 3.35 -10.07 20.75
N ASP A 351 2.75 -10.53 21.84
CA ASP A 351 3.17 -11.73 22.57
C ASP A 351 2.93 -13.02 21.75
N ILE A 352 1.77 -13.13 21.07
CA ILE A 352 1.46 -14.25 20.16
C ILE A 352 2.48 -14.32 19.02
N GLN A 353 2.76 -13.21 18.35
CA GLN A 353 3.70 -13.16 17.22
C GLN A 353 5.15 -13.47 17.66
N ASN A 354 5.57 -12.96 18.82
CA ASN A 354 6.90 -13.30 19.37
C ASN A 354 7.02 -14.80 19.66
N GLN A 355 5.96 -15.42 20.21
CA GLN A 355 5.95 -16.84 20.49
C GLN A 355 5.93 -17.67 19.20
N LEU A 356 5.14 -17.27 18.18
CA LEU A 356 5.14 -17.89 16.84
C LEU A 356 6.53 -17.82 16.19
N LYS A 357 7.18 -16.67 16.18
CA LYS A 357 8.53 -16.49 15.63
C LYS A 357 9.57 -17.34 16.37
N LYS A 358 9.54 -17.34 17.71
CA LYS A 358 10.40 -18.17 18.55
C LYS A 358 10.25 -19.65 18.21
N LEU A 359 9.02 -20.16 18.17
CA LEU A 359 8.74 -21.57 17.91
C LEU A 359 9.00 -21.99 16.45
N SER A 360 9.00 -21.04 15.51
CA SER A 360 9.38 -21.26 14.11
C SER A 360 10.89 -21.09 13.86
N GLY A 361 11.69 -20.76 14.89
CA GLY A 361 13.12 -20.49 14.73
C GLY A 361 13.45 -19.22 13.95
N GLN A 362 12.50 -18.29 13.84
CA GLN A 362 12.65 -17.02 13.13
C GLN A 362 13.06 -15.90 14.09
N LYS A 363 13.76 -14.88 13.55
CA LYS A 363 14.08 -13.65 14.32
C LYS A 363 12.79 -12.84 14.57
N ASN A 364 12.69 -12.25 15.76
CA ASN A 364 11.53 -11.45 16.18
C ASN A 364 11.72 -9.93 16.03
N THR A 365 12.81 -9.49 15.40
CA THR A 365 13.18 -8.06 15.30
C THR A 365 12.13 -7.18 14.60
N THR A 366 11.26 -7.74 13.79
CA THR A 366 10.25 -7.02 13.03
C THR A 366 8.84 -7.07 13.65
N VAL A 367 8.64 -7.85 14.70
CA VAL A 367 7.30 -8.11 15.28
C VAL A 367 6.64 -6.83 15.75
N LEU A 368 7.36 -6.00 16.54
CA LEU A 368 6.80 -4.77 17.08
C LEU A 368 6.31 -3.82 15.97
N ASN A 369 7.12 -3.64 14.93
CA ASN A 369 6.74 -2.79 13.79
C ASN A 369 5.52 -3.34 13.03
N ALA A 370 5.45 -4.66 12.84
CA ALA A 370 4.32 -5.29 12.16
C ALA A 370 3.00 -5.16 12.96
N VAL A 371 3.06 -5.31 14.29
CA VAL A 371 1.89 -5.12 15.15
C VAL A 371 1.48 -3.65 15.21
N GLN A 372 2.46 -2.72 15.28
CA GLN A 372 2.16 -1.29 15.29
C GLN A 372 1.45 -0.84 14.00
N ARG A 373 1.82 -1.40 12.85
CA ARG A 373 1.12 -1.11 11.59
C ARG A 373 -0.34 -1.53 11.64
N CYS A 374 -0.65 -2.65 12.31
CA CYS A 374 -2.02 -3.12 12.50
C CYS A 374 -2.88 -2.17 13.34
N PHE A 375 -2.28 -1.36 14.23
CA PHE A 375 -3.02 -0.43 15.12
C PHE A 375 -2.69 1.04 14.86
N ARG A 376 -2.20 1.34 13.67
CA ARG A 376 -1.81 2.71 13.30
C ARG A 376 -3.01 3.64 13.27
N GLY A 377 -2.83 4.84 13.86
CA GLY A 377 -3.82 5.91 13.90
C GLY A 377 -4.59 5.99 15.20
N THR A 378 -4.82 4.87 15.89
CA THR A 378 -5.55 4.84 17.15
C THR A 378 -4.78 4.16 18.30
N GLY A 379 -3.85 3.25 17.96
CA GLY A 379 -3.17 2.39 18.93
C GLY A 379 -4.00 1.20 19.41
N GLU A 380 -5.31 1.22 19.23
CA GLU A 380 -6.25 0.22 19.76
C GLU A 380 -7.13 -0.46 18.70
N LEU A 381 -7.51 0.26 17.63
CA LEU A 381 -8.36 -0.27 16.56
C LEU A 381 -7.53 -0.77 15.38
N PRO A 382 -7.93 -1.90 14.75
CA PRO A 382 -7.19 -2.44 13.61
C PRO A 382 -7.28 -1.53 12.39
N ASN A 383 -6.17 -1.39 11.67
CA ASN A 383 -6.05 -0.72 10.39
C ASN A 383 -5.82 -1.76 9.30
N ASN A 384 -6.74 -1.85 8.34
CA ASN A 384 -6.76 -2.89 7.31
C ASN A 384 -5.81 -2.63 6.14
N LYS A 385 -5.08 -1.51 6.12
CA LYS A 385 -4.20 -1.14 4.99
C LYS A 385 -3.29 -2.26 4.54
N ASP A 386 -2.69 -2.98 5.49
CA ASP A 386 -1.69 -3.99 5.19
C ASP A 386 -2.27 -5.32 4.65
N LEU A 387 -3.61 -5.45 4.54
CA LEU A 387 -4.23 -6.52 3.74
C LEU A 387 -3.80 -6.45 2.28
N ALA A 388 -3.43 -5.24 1.80
CA ALA A 388 -2.99 -4.99 0.43
C ALA A 388 -1.80 -5.88 0.02
N TYR A 389 -0.87 -6.18 0.94
CA TYR A 389 0.29 -7.02 0.61
C TYR A 389 -0.07 -8.46 0.28
N TYR A 390 -0.92 -9.09 1.09
CA TYR A 390 -1.36 -10.47 0.85
C TYR A 390 -2.35 -10.54 -0.32
N ASN A 391 -3.38 -9.71 -0.28
CA ASN A 391 -4.44 -9.71 -1.29
C ASN A 391 -3.88 -9.31 -2.66
N GLY A 392 -3.02 -8.28 -2.71
CA GLY A 392 -2.39 -7.81 -3.94
C GLY A 392 -1.47 -8.85 -4.56
N ALA A 393 -0.57 -9.46 -3.78
CA ALA A 393 0.32 -10.49 -4.29
C ALA A 393 -0.47 -11.68 -4.87
N ASN A 394 -1.52 -12.14 -4.18
CA ASN A 394 -2.37 -13.21 -4.69
C ASN A 394 -3.12 -12.82 -5.97
N MET A 395 -3.69 -11.61 -6.00
CA MET A 395 -4.41 -11.07 -7.14
C MET A 395 -3.50 -11.01 -8.38
N VAL A 396 -2.29 -10.46 -8.23
CA VAL A 396 -1.35 -10.28 -9.34
C VAL A 396 -0.78 -11.63 -9.79
N TRP A 397 -0.43 -12.54 -8.88
CA TRP A 397 0.01 -13.88 -9.28
C TRP A 397 -1.06 -14.69 -10.01
N GLN A 398 -2.34 -14.56 -9.64
CA GLN A 398 -3.44 -15.16 -10.38
C GLN A 398 -3.56 -14.57 -11.79
N TYR A 399 -3.39 -13.26 -11.92
CA TYR A 399 -3.37 -12.60 -13.22
C TYR A 399 -2.19 -13.10 -14.08
N ILE A 400 -0.98 -13.10 -13.51
CA ILE A 400 0.22 -13.60 -14.21
C ILE A 400 0.03 -15.06 -14.66
N GLU A 401 -0.46 -15.94 -13.77
CA GLU A 401 -0.68 -17.36 -14.13
C GLU A 401 -1.69 -17.52 -15.27
N GLY A 402 -2.70 -16.67 -15.33
CA GLY A 402 -3.68 -16.68 -16.42
C GLY A 402 -3.19 -16.09 -17.74
N HIS A 403 -2.10 -15.29 -17.73
CA HIS A 403 -1.61 -14.54 -18.89
C HIS A 403 -0.10 -14.74 -19.15
N ILE A 404 0.50 -15.80 -18.62
CA ILE A 404 1.96 -15.99 -18.68
C ILE A 404 2.51 -16.12 -20.10
N ASP A 405 1.70 -16.56 -21.06
CA ASP A 405 2.03 -16.68 -22.47
C ASP A 405 1.60 -15.46 -23.31
N ASP A 406 1.02 -14.44 -22.67
CA ASP A 406 0.62 -13.20 -23.34
C ASP A 406 1.86 -12.32 -23.56
N PRO A 407 2.21 -11.98 -24.83
CA PRO A 407 3.34 -11.09 -25.10
C PRO A 407 3.16 -9.68 -24.56
N GLU A 408 1.93 -9.25 -24.26
CA GLU A 408 1.60 -7.94 -23.70
C GLU A 408 1.52 -7.95 -22.17
N LEU A 409 1.87 -9.05 -21.49
CA LEU A 409 1.77 -9.19 -20.04
C LEU A 409 2.44 -8.03 -19.30
N MET A 410 3.69 -7.71 -19.62
CA MET A 410 4.43 -6.63 -18.96
C MET A 410 3.83 -5.27 -19.30
N ASP A 411 3.46 -5.03 -20.55
CA ASP A 411 2.79 -3.81 -20.97
C ASP A 411 1.47 -3.60 -20.22
N ASN A 412 0.69 -4.66 -20.03
CA ASN A 412 -0.57 -4.59 -19.28
C ASN A 412 -0.33 -4.30 -17.80
N LEU A 413 0.71 -4.85 -17.18
CA LEU A 413 1.05 -4.58 -15.78
C LEU A 413 1.55 -3.15 -15.56
N PHE A 414 2.31 -2.58 -16.52
CA PHE A 414 3.00 -1.30 -16.34
C PHE A 414 2.29 -0.12 -17.02
N LEU A 415 1.85 -0.27 -18.26
CA LEU A 415 1.16 0.80 -18.98
C LEU A 415 -0.27 1.06 -18.50
N SER A 416 -0.77 0.28 -17.56
CA SER A 416 -2.00 0.59 -16.83
C SER A 416 -1.84 1.78 -15.87
N GLY A 417 -0.62 2.28 -15.70
CA GLY A 417 -0.36 3.31 -14.68
C GLY A 417 -0.74 2.83 -13.28
N LYS A 418 -1.06 3.74 -12.41
CA LYS A 418 -1.54 3.43 -11.07
C LYS A 418 -3.05 3.17 -11.04
N ALA A 419 -3.48 2.23 -11.85
CA ALA A 419 -4.85 1.71 -11.90
C ALA A 419 -4.86 0.20 -11.62
N ASN A 420 -5.97 -0.30 -11.09
CA ASN A 420 -6.19 -1.73 -10.96
C ASN A 420 -6.78 -2.27 -12.28
N ILE A 421 -5.98 -2.99 -13.05
CA ILE A 421 -6.40 -3.54 -14.35
C ILE A 421 -7.46 -4.64 -14.24
N GLN A 422 -7.67 -5.23 -13.08
CA GLN A 422 -8.76 -6.17 -12.84
C GLN A 422 -10.10 -5.46 -12.62
N ASP A 423 -10.08 -4.15 -12.35
CA ASP A 423 -11.27 -3.31 -12.38
C ASP A 423 -11.56 -2.91 -13.82
N GLY A 424 -12.64 -3.47 -14.39
CA GLY A 424 -13.01 -3.25 -15.80
C GLY A 424 -13.29 -1.78 -16.13
N GLU A 425 -13.72 -0.98 -15.14
CA GLU A 425 -13.94 0.45 -15.29
C GLU A 425 -12.63 1.21 -15.38
N GLN A 426 -11.69 0.94 -14.49
CA GLN A 426 -10.35 1.53 -14.52
C GLN A 426 -9.59 1.12 -15.77
N SER A 427 -9.67 -0.15 -16.16
CA SER A 427 -9.05 -0.65 -17.42
C SER A 427 -9.56 0.08 -18.65
N ALA A 428 -10.89 0.30 -18.74
CA ALA A 428 -11.47 1.07 -19.84
C ALA A 428 -10.98 2.52 -19.86
N MET A 429 -10.88 3.17 -18.71
CA MET A 429 -10.36 4.54 -18.61
C MET A 429 -8.89 4.63 -19.07
N VAL A 430 -8.03 3.72 -18.63
CA VAL A 430 -6.64 3.67 -19.05
C VAL A 430 -6.53 3.47 -20.57
N TYR A 431 -7.31 2.56 -21.14
CA TYR A 431 -7.35 2.35 -22.58
C TYR A 431 -7.77 3.62 -23.34
N GLU A 432 -8.80 4.30 -22.88
CA GLU A 432 -9.28 5.54 -23.49
C GLU A 432 -8.23 6.66 -23.42
N MET A 433 -7.49 6.75 -22.33
CA MET A 433 -6.39 7.72 -22.22
C MET A 433 -5.26 7.43 -23.21
N LYS A 434 -4.84 6.17 -23.34
CA LYS A 434 -3.80 5.77 -24.30
C LYS A 434 -4.18 6.08 -25.75
N THR A 435 -5.46 6.03 -26.06
CA THR A 435 -5.99 6.28 -27.42
C THR A 435 -6.36 7.73 -27.69
N GLY A 436 -6.07 8.67 -26.75
CA GLY A 436 -6.38 10.08 -26.88
C GLY A 436 -7.86 10.43 -26.77
N GLY A 437 -8.63 9.59 -26.11
CA GLY A 437 -10.08 9.74 -25.96
C GLY A 437 -10.56 10.54 -24.75
N PHE A 438 -9.63 11.23 -24.02
CA PHE A 438 -9.97 12.13 -22.90
C PHE A 438 -9.86 13.59 -23.29
#